data_8b31c6754796ae9f4c14a6ad09ff1cab
#
_entry.id   8b31c6754796ae9f4c14a6ad09ff1cab
#
_cell.length_a   1.000
_cell.length_b   1.000
_cell.length_c   1.000
_cell.angle_alpha   90.00
_cell.angle_beta   90.00
_cell.angle_gamma   90.00
#
_symmetry.space_group_name_H-M   'P 1'
#
loop_
_entity.id
_entity.type
_entity.pdbx_description
1 polymer ?
#
loop_
_entity_poly.entity_id
_entity_poly.type
_entity_poly.pdbx_seq_one_letter_code
_entity_poly.pdbx_strand_id
1 'polypeptide(L)'
;PIPDVANAVFVSWKPGDNSSRIQRAIDYVSSLALDKNGFRGAVLLDKGTFELNESLRISVSGVVLRGSDREQTVLLKKGVDRGALLYIEGRNDLAVTDTLDVLTSYVPVNTCTFQVTNNVQLVSGERVRIVRPSTKEWIASVGCDIFGGGISALGWKEGEMDLVWDRSVSKADGNQLTLDAPLTMALDNKWGTVKVLRYSWPGRIAEAGLENLTLASDYDKKYPKDEDHCWTGVSIENAENCWVRRVNFKHFAGSAVIVQRTGSKTTVEDCVSTEPVSEIGGMRRSTFYTMGQQT
;
A
#
# COMPACT_ATOMS: atom_id res chain seq x y z
N PRO A 1 -6.28 -16.53 1.95
CA PRO A 1 -6.98 -16.56 0.67
C PRO A 1 -7.82 -15.31 0.51
N ILE A 2 -7.87 -14.76 -0.71
CA ILE A 2 -8.70 -13.60 -1.03
C ILE A 2 -10.17 -14.01 -0.91
N PRO A 3 -11.01 -13.26 -0.19
CA PRO A 3 -12.41 -13.61 0.02
C PRO A 3 -13.25 -13.42 -1.24
N ASP A 4 -14.36 -14.13 -1.33
CA ASP A 4 -15.40 -13.88 -2.32
C ASP A 4 -16.46 -12.93 -1.74
N VAL A 5 -16.50 -11.70 -2.26
CA VAL A 5 -17.36 -10.63 -1.75
C VAL A 5 -18.59 -10.52 -2.63
N ALA A 6 -19.79 -10.50 -2.01
CA ALA A 6 -21.05 -10.38 -2.74
C ALA A 6 -21.16 -9.03 -3.48
N ASN A 7 -21.74 -9.05 -4.68
CA ASN A 7 -22.02 -7.84 -5.43
C ASN A 7 -23.17 -7.06 -4.77
N ALA A 8 -22.92 -5.78 -4.48
CA ALA A 8 -23.91 -4.87 -3.89
C ALA A 8 -24.54 -3.94 -4.94
N VAL A 9 -23.77 -3.56 -5.96
CA VAL A 9 -24.22 -2.64 -7.03
C VAL A 9 -23.69 -3.13 -8.38
N PHE A 10 -24.51 -2.97 -9.40
CA PHE A 10 -24.13 -3.19 -10.81
C PHE A 10 -24.11 -1.85 -11.54
N VAL A 11 -23.03 -1.60 -12.29
CA VAL A 11 -22.86 -0.40 -13.13
C VAL A 11 -22.79 -0.83 -14.59
N SER A 12 -23.86 -0.60 -15.35
CA SER A 12 -23.89 -0.87 -16.79
C SER A 12 -22.97 0.07 -17.54
N TRP A 13 -22.41 -0.38 -18.66
CA TRP A 13 -21.61 0.48 -19.52
C TRP A 13 -22.45 1.62 -20.14
N LYS A 14 -21.84 2.79 -20.29
CA LYS A 14 -22.39 3.92 -21.06
C LYS A 14 -21.25 4.65 -21.79
N PRO A 15 -21.53 5.26 -22.97
CA PRO A 15 -20.53 6.07 -23.65
C PRO A 15 -20.19 7.35 -22.87
N GLY A 16 -18.98 7.90 -23.12
CA GLY A 16 -18.47 9.11 -22.49
C GLY A 16 -17.88 8.87 -21.11
N ASP A 17 -17.68 9.96 -20.36
CA ASP A 17 -17.05 9.90 -19.03
C ASP A 17 -17.92 9.18 -18.01
N ASN A 18 -17.35 8.17 -17.40
CA ASN A 18 -17.98 7.34 -16.35
C ASN A 18 -17.40 7.59 -14.95
N SER A 19 -16.45 8.50 -14.78
CA SER A 19 -15.75 8.74 -13.51
C SER A 19 -16.73 8.94 -12.36
N SER A 20 -17.61 9.94 -12.48
CA SER A 20 -18.59 10.27 -11.44
C SER A 20 -19.62 9.16 -11.20
N ARG A 21 -19.95 8.35 -12.23
CA ARG A 21 -20.91 7.25 -12.06
C ARG A 21 -20.31 6.11 -11.25
N ILE A 22 -19.10 5.71 -11.60
CA ILE A 22 -18.41 4.63 -10.88
C ILE A 22 -18.07 5.10 -9.47
N GLN A 23 -17.60 6.35 -9.31
CA GLN A 23 -17.31 6.89 -7.98
C GLN A 23 -18.57 6.90 -7.09
N ARG A 24 -19.72 7.35 -7.59
CA ARG A 24 -20.97 7.29 -6.81
C ARG A 24 -21.39 5.86 -6.44
N ALA A 25 -21.10 4.86 -7.28
CA ALA A 25 -21.38 3.47 -6.93
C ALA A 25 -20.43 2.99 -5.81
N ILE A 26 -19.15 3.38 -5.85
CA ILE A 26 -18.19 3.13 -4.78
C ILE A 26 -18.67 3.82 -3.48
N ASP A 27 -19.08 5.08 -3.56
CA ASP A 27 -19.55 5.86 -2.40
C ASP A 27 -20.82 5.26 -1.80
N TYR A 28 -21.75 4.79 -2.64
CA TYR A 28 -22.94 4.09 -2.17
C TYR A 28 -22.58 2.81 -1.42
N VAL A 29 -21.73 1.94 -1.99
CA VAL A 29 -21.28 0.71 -1.30
C VAL A 29 -20.54 1.07 -0.01
N SER A 30 -19.75 2.14 -0.03
CA SER A 30 -19.05 2.66 1.16
C SER A 30 -19.98 3.08 2.30
N SER A 31 -21.23 3.46 1.98
CA SER A 31 -22.24 3.84 2.97
C SER A 31 -23.01 2.65 3.59
N LEU A 32 -22.89 1.46 3.02
CA LEU A 32 -23.56 0.27 3.53
C LEU A 32 -22.93 -0.20 4.84
N ALA A 33 -23.68 -0.95 5.65
CA ALA A 33 -23.15 -1.58 6.86
C ALA A 33 -22.15 -2.69 6.49
N LEU A 34 -21.16 -2.90 7.34
CA LEU A 34 -20.27 -4.05 7.24
C LEU A 34 -21.05 -5.35 7.52
N ASP A 35 -20.78 -6.38 6.73
CA ASP A 35 -21.22 -7.73 7.05
C ASP A 35 -20.36 -8.35 8.18
N LYS A 36 -20.68 -9.59 8.58
CA LYS A 36 -19.95 -10.32 9.63
C LYS A 36 -18.48 -10.60 9.30
N ASN A 37 -18.10 -10.48 8.03
CA ASN A 37 -16.75 -10.73 7.55
C ASN A 37 -15.96 -9.42 7.32
N GLY A 38 -16.57 -8.26 7.59
CA GLY A 38 -15.93 -6.96 7.41
C GLY A 38 -16.09 -6.35 6.01
N PHE A 39 -17.04 -6.84 5.19
CA PHE A 39 -17.30 -6.32 3.83
C PHE A 39 -18.59 -5.53 3.74
N ARG A 40 -18.58 -4.54 2.85
CA ARG A 40 -19.77 -3.75 2.46
C ARG A 40 -20.33 -4.24 1.13
N GLY A 41 -19.49 -4.83 0.30
CA GLY A 41 -19.85 -5.42 -0.97
C GLY A 41 -18.97 -5.01 -2.13
N ALA A 42 -19.28 -5.55 -3.30
CA ALA A 42 -18.56 -5.22 -4.52
C ALA A 42 -19.43 -4.35 -5.44
N VAL A 43 -18.76 -3.38 -6.10
CA VAL A 43 -19.27 -2.68 -7.27
C VAL A 43 -18.91 -3.52 -8.50
N LEU A 44 -19.89 -4.14 -9.13
CA LEU A 44 -19.71 -4.92 -10.35
C LEU A 44 -19.89 -4.03 -11.57
N LEU A 45 -18.86 -3.92 -12.40
CA LEU A 45 -18.89 -3.20 -13.67
C LEU A 45 -19.24 -4.16 -14.81
N ASP A 46 -20.09 -3.72 -15.72
CA ASP A 46 -20.45 -4.43 -16.94
C ASP A 46 -19.24 -4.58 -17.89
N LYS A 47 -19.42 -5.36 -18.94
CA LYS A 47 -18.50 -5.38 -20.08
C LYS A 47 -18.57 -4.06 -20.83
N GLY A 48 -17.45 -3.58 -21.32
CA GLY A 48 -17.31 -2.35 -22.09
C GLY A 48 -16.09 -1.53 -21.66
N THR A 49 -15.78 -0.52 -22.45
CA THR A 49 -14.70 0.44 -22.14
C THR A 49 -15.30 1.67 -21.48
N PHE A 50 -15.08 1.80 -20.18
CA PHE A 50 -15.48 2.95 -19.37
C PHE A 50 -14.38 4.00 -19.44
N GLU A 51 -14.60 5.10 -20.14
CA GLU A 51 -13.70 6.24 -20.13
C GLU A 51 -13.77 6.96 -18.78
N LEU A 52 -12.61 7.36 -18.25
CA LEU A 52 -12.47 8.05 -16.97
C LEU A 52 -11.63 9.30 -17.15
N ASN A 53 -12.22 10.47 -16.97
CA ASN A 53 -11.48 11.72 -16.92
C ASN A 53 -10.82 11.94 -15.55
N GLU A 54 -11.45 11.45 -14.48
CA GLU A 54 -10.97 11.55 -13.11
C GLU A 54 -10.50 10.19 -12.57
N SER A 55 -9.65 10.22 -11.57
CA SER A 55 -9.25 9.03 -10.82
C SER A 55 -10.37 8.54 -9.91
N LEU A 56 -10.40 7.23 -9.66
CA LEU A 56 -11.31 6.61 -8.71
C LEU A 56 -10.66 6.47 -7.34
N ARG A 57 -11.48 6.46 -6.27
CA ARG A 57 -11.02 6.32 -4.88
C ARG A 57 -11.87 5.35 -4.10
N ILE A 58 -11.22 4.44 -3.38
CA ILE A 58 -11.80 3.61 -2.33
C ILE A 58 -11.16 4.08 -1.02
N SER A 59 -11.93 4.78 -0.19
CA SER A 59 -11.43 5.38 1.06
C SER A 59 -12.13 4.84 2.31
N VAL A 60 -12.82 3.70 2.16
CA VAL A 60 -13.58 3.04 3.24
C VAL A 60 -13.32 1.53 3.18
N SER A 61 -13.20 0.90 4.35
CA SER A 61 -13.00 -0.55 4.46
C SER A 61 -14.15 -1.37 3.88
N GLY A 62 -13.83 -2.55 3.36
CA GLY A 62 -14.81 -3.54 2.96
C GLY A 62 -15.42 -3.33 1.57
N VAL A 63 -14.79 -2.54 0.70
CA VAL A 63 -15.30 -2.22 -0.64
C VAL A 63 -14.43 -2.86 -1.72
N VAL A 64 -15.09 -3.50 -2.69
CA VAL A 64 -14.41 -4.13 -3.83
C VAL A 64 -14.90 -3.50 -5.14
N LEU A 65 -13.98 -3.18 -6.04
CA LEU A 65 -14.29 -2.84 -7.42
C LEU A 65 -14.01 -4.06 -8.30
N ARG A 66 -15.00 -4.52 -9.03
CA ARG A 66 -14.95 -5.78 -9.81
C ARG A 66 -15.46 -5.58 -11.22
N GLY A 67 -14.76 -6.12 -12.21
CA GLY A 67 -15.27 -6.25 -13.57
C GLY A 67 -16.03 -7.56 -13.79
N SER A 68 -16.98 -7.55 -14.70
CA SER A 68 -17.68 -8.75 -15.14
C SER A 68 -16.77 -9.70 -15.92
N ASP A 69 -15.73 -9.16 -16.55
CA ASP A 69 -14.80 -9.93 -17.36
C ASP A 69 -13.44 -9.23 -17.41
N ARG A 70 -12.36 -9.99 -17.21
CA ARG A 70 -10.99 -9.46 -17.15
C ARG A 70 -10.58 -8.68 -18.39
N GLU A 71 -10.98 -9.14 -19.57
CA GLU A 71 -10.56 -8.55 -20.85
C GLU A 71 -11.58 -7.58 -21.42
N GLN A 72 -12.85 -7.80 -21.14
CA GLN A 72 -13.96 -7.04 -21.74
C GLN A 72 -14.45 -5.88 -20.84
N THR A 73 -14.13 -5.87 -19.54
CA THR A 73 -14.36 -4.72 -18.67
C THR A 73 -13.11 -3.89 -18.60
N VAL A 74 -13.08 -2.75 -19.26
CA VAL A 74 -11.90 -1.89 -19.36
C VAL A 74 -12.19 -0.53 -18.72
N LEU A 75 -11.36 -0.11 -17.77
CA LEU A 75 -11.32 1.26 -17.27
C LEU A 75 -10.19 2.00 -18.01
N LEU A 76 -10.54 2.97 -18.84
CA LEU A 76 -9.59 3.75 -19.65
C LEU A 76 -9.43 5.15 -19.08
N LYS A 77 -8.31 5.41 -18.40
CA LYS A 77 -7.99 6.76 -17.89
C LYS A 77 -7.59 7.66 -19.03
N LYS A 78 -8.28 8.80 -19.15
CA LYS A 78 -8.07 9.85 -20.14
C LYS A 78 -7.33 11.02 -19.49
N GLY A 79 -6.77 11.88 -20.34
CA GLY A 79 -6.14 13.13 -19.92
C GLY A 79 -4.66 13.00 -19.59
N VAL A 80 -4.07 14.10 -19.14
CA VAL A 80 -2.62 14.28 -18.94
C VAL A 80 -2.19 14.16 -17.46
N ASP A 81 -3.08 13.73 -16.60
CA ASP A 81 -2.80 13.53 -15.17
C ASP A 81 -1.85 12.35 -14.97
N ARG A 82 -0.69 12.59 -14.36
CA ARG A 82 0.34 11.59 -14.06
C ARG A 82 0.08 10.78 -12.79
N GLY A 83 -1.06 10.97 -12.15
CA GLY A 83 -1.44 10.25 -10.92
C GLY A 83 -1.75 8.76 -11.13
N ALA A 84 -2.52 8.18 -10.21
CA ALA A 84 -3.03 6.82 -10.33
C ALA A 84 -4.47 6.81 -10.86
N LEU A 85 -4.84 5.74 -11.60
CA LEU A 85 -6.21 5.54 -12.04
C LEU A 85 -7.13 5.22 -10.86
N LEU A 86 -6.66 4.35 -9.94
CA LEU A 86 -7.39 3.99 -8.71
C LEU A 86 -6.51 4.20 -7.49
N TYR A 87 -7.04 4.91 -6.50
CA TYR A 87 -6.47 5.02 -5.16
C TYR A 87 -7.28 4.16 -4.19
N ILE A 88 -6.60 3.27 -3.46
CA ILE A 88 -7.12 2.58 -2.29
C ILE A 88 -6.40 3.21 -1.11
N GLU A 89 -7.04 4.19 -0.46
CA GLU A 89 -6.33 5.04 0.49
C GLU A 89 -7.18 5.41 1.72
N GLY A 90 -6.64 5.12 2.89
CA GLY A 90 -7.15 5.64 4.15
C GLY A 90 -6.55 7.00 4.50
N ARG A 91 -6.92 7.53 5.68
CA ARG A 91 -6.32 8.75 6.20
C ARG A 91 -5.07 8.45 7.01
N ASN A 92 -4.07 9.31 6.90
CA ASN A 92 -2.87 9.24 7.72
C ASN A 92 -3.08 10.00 9.04
N ASP A 93 -3.90 9.45 9.91
CA ASP A 93 -4.22 9.98 11.24
C ASP A 93 -3.69 9.08 12.38
N LEU A 94 -2.55 8.42 12.12
CA LEU A 94 -1.86 7.63 13.12
C LEU A 94 -1.41 8.50 14.29
N ALA A 95 -1.75 8.08 15.49
CA ALA A 95 -1.34 8.73 16.75
C ALA A 95 -0.66 7.70 17.66
N VAL A 96 0.58 7.98 18.08
CA VAL A 96 1.29 7.18 19.07
C VAL A 96 0.65 7.41 20.44
N THR A 97 0.30 6.33 21.13
CA THR A 97 -0.34 6.37 22.45
C THR A 97 0.62 6.03 23.56
N ASP A 98 1.59 5.15 23.30
CA ASP A 98 2.60 4.73 24.26
C ASP A 98 3.91 4.34 23.56
N THR A 99 5.02 4.37 24.31
CA THR A 99 6.35 4.00 23.82
C THR A 99 7.06 3.11 24.82
N LEU A 100 7.55 1.96 24.36
CA LEU A 100 8.38 1.03 25.13
C LEU A 100 9.76 0.95 24.50
N ASP A 101 10.78 0.74 25.32
CA ASP A 101 12.15 0.50 24.85
C ASP A 101 12.40 -1.00 24.69
N VAL A 102 13.11 -1.39 23.63
CA VAL A 102 13.63 -2.74 23.50
C VAL A 102 14.83 -2.89 24.43
N LEU A 103 14.71 -3.85 25.39
CA LEU A 103 15.74 -4.14 26.39
C LEU A 103 16.79 -5.13 25.89
N THR A 104 16.42 -6.03 24.98
CA THR A 104 17.35 -6.99 24.38
C THR A 104 18.43 -6.23 23.61
N SER A 105 19.68 -6.37 24.00
CA SER A 105 20.82 -5.64 23.43
C SER A 105 21.03 -5.92 21.94
N TYR A 106 20.76 -7.16 21.51
CA TYR A 106 20.84 -7.61 20.13
C TYR A 106 19.71 -8.59 19.81
N VAL A 107 18.86 -8.27 18.84
CA VAL A 107 17.81 -9.13 18.32
C VAL A 107 18.18 -9.55 16.90
N PRO A 108 18.46 -10.82 16.65
CA PRO A 108 18.82 -11.30 15.30
C PRO A 108 17.70 -11.08 14.27
N VAL A 109 18.08 -10.98 12.99
CA VAL A 109 17.12 -11.05 11.87
C VAL A 109 16.31 -12.34 11.94
N ASN A 110 15.07 -12.31 11.44
CA ASN A 110 14.10 -13.41 11.53
C ASN A 110 13.62 -13.77 12.94
N THR A 111 13.84 -12.90 13.92
CA THR A 111 13.31 -13.08 15.27
C THR A 111 11.94 -12.41 15.39
N CYS A 112 11.01 -13.08 16.07
CA CYS A 112 9.71 -12.53 16.46
C CYS A 112 9.66 -12.12 17.92
N THR A 113 10.58 -12.58 18.78
CA THR A 113 10.48 -12.45 20.23
C THR A 113 11.69 -11.72 20.81
N PHE A 114 11.43 -10.72 21.65
CA PHE A 114 12.45 -9.94 22.37
C PHE A 114 11.87 -9.31 23.65
N GLN A 115 12.71 -8.73 24.48
CA GLN A 115 12.30 -8.07 25.72
C GLN A 115 12.10 -6.58 25.52
N VAL A 116 11.06 -6.04 26.17
CA VAL A 116 10.73 -4.61 26.21
C VAL A 116 10.54 -4.13 27.65
N THR A 117 10.52 -2.83 27.87
CA THR A 117 10.17 -2.24 29.16
C THR A 117 8.75 -2.68 29.57
N ASN A 118 8.54 -2.94 30.86
CA ASN A 118 7.26 -3.45 31.39
C ASN A 118 6.42 -2.32 32.03
N ASN A 119 6.27 -1.21 31.38
CA ASN A 119 5.48 -0.09 31.87
C ASN A 119 4.09 0.01 31.23
N VAL A 120 3.82 -0.80 30.20
CA VAL A 120 2.54 -0.85 29.48
C VAL A 120 2.16 -2.29 29.21
N GLN A 121 0.94 -2.67 29.53
CA GLN A 121 0.44 -4.01 29.24
C GLN A 121 -0.04 -4.08 27.81
N LEU A 122 0.72 -4.78 26.95
CA LEU A 122 0.32 -5.15 25.59
C LEU A 122 -0.56 -6.41 25.62
N VAL A 123 -1.51 -6.48 24.70
CA VAL A 123 -2.41 -7.64 24.55
C VAL A 123 -2.27 -8.28 23.18
N SER A 124 -2.58 -9.57 23.10
CA SER A 124 -2.59 -10.28 21.81
C SER A 124 -3.57 -9.63 20.82
N GLY A 125 -3.16 -9.49 19.57
CA GLY A 125 -3.90 -8.81 18.50
C GLY A 125 -3.66 -7.30 18.42
N GLU A 126 -3.04 -6.71 19.43
CA GLU A 126 -2.74 -5.28 19.44
C GLU A 126 -1.69 -4.93 18.37
N ARG A 127 -1.84 -3.77 17.75
CA ARG A 127 -0.92 -3.27 16.71
C ARG A 127 0.19 -2.43 17.33
N VAL A 128 1.40 -2.71 16.91
CA VAL A 128 2.60 -1.99 17.34
C VAL A 128 3.51 -1.66 16.17
N ARG A 129 4.27 -0.59 16.29
CA ARG A 129 5.37 -0.29 15.38
C ARG A 129 6.69 -0.44 16.11
N ILE A 130 7.58 -1.22 15.54
CA ILE A 130 8.97 -1.31 15.98
C ILE A 130 9.76 -0.30 15.14
N VAL A 131 10.44 0.64 15.81
CA VAL A 131 11.21 1.69 15.16
C VAL A 131 12.67 1.55 15.56
N ARG A 132 13.51 1.23 14.59
CA ARG A 132 14.96 1.23 14.72
C ARG A 132 15.49 2.55 14.16
N PRO A 133 16.11 3.40 14.98
CA PRO A 133 16.60 4.69 14.53
C PRO A 133 17.78 4.55 13.55
N SER A 134 17.85 5.44 12.59
CA SER A 134 19.03 5.65 11.75
C SER A 134 19.89 6.75 12.36
N THR A 135 20.73 6.37 13.33
CA THR A 135 21.62 7.32 14.01
C THR A 135 22.80 7.70 13.11
N LYS A 136 23.43 8.83 13.43
CA LYS A 136 24.61 9.33 12.71
C LYS A 136 25.73 8.30 12.66
N GLU A 137 25.95 7.60 13.78
CA GLU A 137 27.00 6.57 13.91
C GLU A 137 26.69 5.36 13.02
N TRP A 138 25.41 4.93 12.97
CA TRP A 138 25.00 3.85 12.08
C TRP A 138 25.16 4.25 10.61
N ILE A 139 24.72 5.44 10.22
CA ILE A 139 24.83 5.95 8.85
C ILE A 139 26.29 5.98 8.41
N ALA A 140 27.18 6.50 9.26
CA ALA A 140 28.63 6.52 9.00
C ALA A 140 29.21 5.10 8.88
N SER A 141 28.76 4.16 9.73
CA SER A 141 29.27 2.77 9.71
C SER A 141 28.94 2.01 8.42
N VAL A 142 27.88 2.41 7.71
CA VAL A 142 27.49 1.84 6.41
C VAL A 142 27.97 2.67 5.21
N GLY A 143 28.73 3.76 5.47
CA GLY A 143 29.29 4.63 4.43
C GLY A 143 28.25 5.45 3.66
N CYS A 144 27.11 5.75 4.30
CA CYS A 144 25.99 6.48 3.67
C CYS A 144 25.88 7.94 4.14
N ASP A 145 26.82 8.44 4.94
CA ASP A 145 26.92 9.84 5.36
C ASP A 145 27.41 10.75 4.22
N ILE A 146 28.23 10.22 3.32
CA ILE A 146 28.74 10.91 2.14
C ILE A 146 28.75 9.92 0.95
N PHE A 147 28.04 10.22 -0.13
CA PHE A 147 28.13 9.46 -1.37
C PHE A 147 28.00 10.39 -2.60
N GLY A 148 28.32 9.87 -3.78
CA GLY A 148 28.24 10.66 -5.00
C GLY A 148 29.46 11.57 -5.24
N GLY A 149 30.69 11.11 -4.99
CA GLY A 149 31.91 11.83 -5.32
C GLY A 149 32.28 12.95 -4.36
N GLY A 150 31.91 12.83 -3.10
CA GLY A 150 32.24 13.81 -2.05
C GLY A 150 31.25 14.97 -1.93
N ILE A 151 30.08 14.83 -2.53
CA ILE A 151 28.99 15.81 -2.35
C ILE A 151 28.24 15.43 -1.06
N SER A 152 28.59 16.03 0.06
CA SER A 152 27.98 15.77 1.37
C SER A 152 26.46 16.00 1.41
N ALA A 153 25.92 16.82 0.52
CA ALA A 153 24.49 17.07 0.39
C ALA A 153 23.68 15.82 -0.05
N LEU A 154 24.33 14.79 -0.59
CA LEU A 154 23.68 13.53 -1.01
C LEU A 154 23.76 12.44 0.08
N GLY A 155 24.40 12.67 1.21
CA GLY A 155 24.44 11.73 2.33
C GLY A 155 23.11 11.62 3.05
N TRP A 156 22.87 10.46 3.68
CA TRP A 156 21.73 10.29 4.58
C TRP A 156 21.91 11.11 5.85
N LYS A 157 20.80 11.59 6.39
CA LYS A 157 20.77 12.31 7.67
C LYS A 157 20.10 11.46 8.73
N GLU A 158 20.46 11.74 9.97
CA GLU A 158 19.85 11.10 11.13
C GLU A 158 18.33 11.20 11.13
N GLY A 159 17.65 10.07 11.35
CA GLY A 159 16.19 9.97 11.33
C GLY A 159 15.56 9.82 9.95
N GLU A 160 16.27 10.06 8.85
CA GLU A 160 15.70 9.97 7.50
C GLU A 160 15.49 8.51 7.03
N MET A 161 16.30 7.60 7.58
CA MET A 161 16.30 6.18 7.17
C MET A 161 15.92 5.26 8.33
N ASP A 162 15.07 5.73 9.21
CA ASP A 162 14.52 4.92 10.29
C ASP A 162 13.79 3.71 9.71
N LEU A 163 14.05 2.54 10.29
CA LEU A 163 13.36 1.32 9.91
C LEU A 163 12.13 1.15 10.79
N VAL A 164 10.99 0.97 10.14
CA VAL A 164 9.71 0.82 10.82
C VAL A 164 9.07 -0.49 10.40
N TRP A 165 8.74 -1.34 11.39
CA TRP A 165 7.92 -2.54 11.18
C TRP A 165 6.58 -2.37 11.85
N ASP A 166 5.52 -2.49 11.08
CA ASP A 166 4.14 -2.55 11.56
C ASP A 166 3.79 -4.03 11.79
N ARG A 167 3.49 -4.40 13.03
CA ARG A 167 3.27 -5.78 13.46
C ARG A 167 2.07 -5.87 14.38
N SER A 168 1.55 -7.09 14.55
CA SER A 168 0.60 -7.41 15.61
C SER A 168 1.31 -8.18 16.73
N VAL A 169 0.91 -7.91 17.95
CA VAL A 169 1.34 -8.70 19.11
C VAL A 169 0.70 -10.08 19.03
N SER A 170 1.51 -11.11 18.91
CA SER A 170 1.06 -12.50 18.97
C SER A 170 0.92 -12.96 20.43
N LYS A 171 1.89 -12.59 21.28
CA LYS A 171 1.91 -12.89 22.71
C LYS A 171 2.69 -11.81 23.46
N ALA A 172 2.20 -11.43 24.64
CA ALA A 172 2.95 -10.66 25.63
C ALA A 172 2.94 -11.41 26.96
N ASP A 173 4.12 -11.55 27.59
CA ASP A 173 4.31 -12.30 28.85
C ASP A 173 5.40 -11.59 29.68
N GLY A 174 4.96 -10.80 30.68
CA GLY A 174 5.85 -9.90 31.40
C GLY A 174 6.53 -8.92 30.45
N ASN A 175 7.85 -8.93 30.42
CA ASN A 175 8.68 -8.11 29.52
C ASN A 175 8.84 -8.73 28.12
N GLN A 176 8.43 -9.99 27.92
CA GLN A 176 8.62 -10.68 26.66
C GLN A 176 7.50 -10.36 25.67
N LEU A 177 7.88 -9.80 24.52
CA LEU A 177 6.97 -9.48 23.41
C LEU A 177 7.24 -10.45 22.25
N THR A 178 6.18 -11.06 21.72
CA THR A 178 6.23 -11.88 20.50
C THR A 178 5.33 -11.26 19.43
N LEU A 179 5.88 -11.07 18.23
CA LEU A 179 5.22 -10.47 17.06
C LEU A 179 4.61 -11.55 16.16
N ASP A 180 3.64 -11.18 15.33
CA ASP A 180 2.97 -12.03 14.31
C ASP A 180 3.88 -12.38 13.13
N ALA A 181 4.89 -11.57 12.88
CA ALA A 181 5.86 -11.78 11.79
C ALA A 181 7.27 -11.33 12.21
N PRO A 182 8.32 -11.96 11.68
CA PRO A 182 9.68 -11.66 12.06
C PRO A 182 10.13 -10.27 11.59
N LEU A 183 11.21 -9.81 12.22
CA LEU A 183 11.94 -8.62 11.81
C LEU A 183 12.86 -8.96 10.63
N THR A 184 12.88 -8.11 9.64
CA THR A 184 13.67 -8.29 8.40
C THR A 184 15.10 -7.76 8.50
N MET A 185 15.44 -7.11 9.63
CA MET A 185 16.80 -6.66 9.97
C MET A 185 17.01 -6.83 11.46
N ALA A 186 18.27 -7.05 11.87
CA ALA A 186 18.63 -7.13 13.28
C ALA A 186 18.43 -5.80 14.00
N LEU A 187 18.01 -5.86 15.26
CA LEU A 187 18.05 -4.73 16.19
C LEU A 187 19.33 -4.83 17.00
N ASP A 188 20.09 -3.75 17.03
CA ASP A 188 21.35 -3.66 17.79
C ASP A 188 21.37 -2.32 18.52
N ASN A 189 21.20 -2.37 19.83
CA ASN A 189 21.08 -1.18 20.67
C ASN A 189 22.36 -0.31 20.71
N LYS A 190 23.49 -0.83 20.21
CA LYS A 190 24.70 -0.01 20.05
C LYS A 190 24.52 1.15 19.05
N TRP A 191 23.54 1.02 18.15
CA TRP A 191 23.21 2.03 17.15
C TRP A 191 22.06 2.95 17.56
N GLY A 192 21.60 2.86 18.80
CA GLY A 192 20.49 3.64 19.33
C GLY A 192 19.38 2.76 19.89
N THR A 193 18.62 3.31 20.83
CA THR A 193 17.53 2.57 21.48
C THR A 193 16.38 2.34 20.50
N VAL A 194 16.07 1.08 20.26
CA VAL A 194 14.93 0.67 19.46
C VAL A 194 13.64 0.85 20.26
N LYS A 195 12.62 1.42 19.64
CA LYS A 195 11.32 1.69 20.27
C LYS A 195 10.23 0.74 19.74
N VAL A 196 9.33 0.35 20.64
CA VAL A 196 8.04 -0.25 20.29
C VAL A 196 6.97 0.78 20.57
N LEU A 197 6.32 1.26 19.53
CA LEU A 197 5.27 2.28 19.60
C LEU A 197 3.91 1.60 19.57
N ARG A 198 3.13 1.84 20.61
CA ARG A 198 1.70 1.59 20.63
C ARG A 198 0.99 2.73 19.91
N TYR A 199 0.01 2.45 19.09
CA TYR A 199 -0.64 3.50 18.32
C TYR A 199 -2.13 3.26 18.09
N SER A 200 -2.86 4.33 17.79
CA SER A 200 -4.20 4.33 17.23
C SER A 200 -4.15 4.84 15.79
N TRP A 201 -4.88 4.22 14.89
CA TRP A 201 -4.96 4.64 13.49
C TRP A 201 -6.38 4.47 12.94
N PRO A 202 -7.34 5.29 13.35
CA PRO A 202 -8.75 5.12 12.98
C PRO A 202 -9.03 5.33 11.50
N GLY A 203 -8.20 6.11 10.81
CA GLY A 203 -8.33 6.36 9.37
C GLY A 203 -7.75 5.29 8.47
N ARG A 204 -7.03 4.29 9.00
CA ARG A 204 -6.52 3.17 8.21
C ARG A 204 -7.69 2.31 7.71
N ILE A 205 -7.76 2.09 6.42
CA ILE A 205 -8.79 1.21 5.84
C ILE A 205 -8.28 -0.23 5.71
N ALA A 206 -9.20 -1.18 5.61
CA ALA A 206 -8.88 -2.59 5.42
C ALA A 206 -9.89 -3.28 4.49
N GLU A 207 -9.53 -4.49 4.03
CA GLU A 207 -10.44 -5.35 3.26
C GLU A 207 -10.99 -4.65 2.00
N ALA A 208 -10.11 -3.98 1.23
CA ALA A 208 -10.45 -3.35 -0.04
C ALA A 208 -9.78 -4.08 -1.21
N GLY A 209 -10.48 -4.21 -2.32
CA GLY A 209 -9.99 -4.98 -3.44
C GLY A 209 -10.33 -4.46 -4.83
N LEU A 210 -9.47 -4.82 -5.80
CA LEU A 210 -9.71 -4.63 -7.23
C LEU A 210 -9.55 -5.97 -7.93
N GLU A 211 -10.52 -6.35 -8.78
CA GLU A 211 -10.45 -7.64 -9.41
C GLU A 211 -11.20 -7.77 -10.75
N ASN A 212 -10.68 -8.67 -11.58
CA ASN A 212 -11.32 -9.19 -12.78
C ASN A 212 -11.67 -8.15 -13.84
N LEU A 213 -10.72 -7.24 -14.16
CA LEU A 213 -10.88 -6.20 -15.18
C LEU A 213 -9.55 -5.78 -15.80
N THR A 214 -9.58 -4.91 -16.79
CA THR A 214 -8.43 -4.24 -17.38
C THR A 214 -8.40 -2.78 -16.96
N LEU A 215 -7.26 -2.30 -16.48
CA LEU A 215 -6.94 -0.88 -16.35
C LEU A 215 -6.06 -0.46 -17.52
N ALA A 216 -6.37 0.65 -18.16
CA ALA A 216 -5.58 1.18 -19.26
C ALA A 216 -5.39 2.70 -19.12
N SER A 217 -4.23 3.19 -19.54
CA SER A 217 -3.97 4.62 -19.70
C SER A 217 -4.03 4.99 -21.17
N ASP A 218 -4.81 6.00 -21.49
CA ASP A 218 -4.73 6.64 -22.82
C ASP A 218 -3.48 7.53 -22.88
N TYR A 219 -2.92 7.69 -24.08
CA TYR A 219 -1.71 8.48 -24.30
C TYR A 219 -1.69 9.04 -25.73
N ASP A 220 -0.86 10.03 -26.03
CA ASP A 220 -0.71 10.54 -27.40
C ASP A 220 0.12 9.55 -28.24
N LYS A 221 -0.56 8.84 -29.13
CA LYS A 221 0.05 7.81 -30.00
C LYS A 221 1.09 8.35 -30.98
N LYS A 222 1.19 9.69 -31.15
CA LYS A 222 2.25 10.32 -31.93
C LYS A 222 3.59 10.26 -31.23
N TYR A 223 3.58 10.08 -29.90
CA TYR A 223 4.77 10.03 -29.06
C TYR A 223 4.87 8.64 -28.41
N PRO A 224 5.64 7.69 -28.96
CA PRO A 224 5.74 6.32 -28.43
C PRO A 224 6.24 6.23 -26.99
N LYS A 225 6.80 7.32 -26.47
CA LYS A 225 7.32 7.46 -25.11
C LYS A 225 6.65 8.63 -24.39
N ASP A 226 5.40 8.91 -24.73
CA ASP A 226 4.62 9.91 -24.02
C ASP A 226 4.64 9.64 -22.51
N GLU A 227 4.74 10.67 -21.71
CA GLU A 227 4.67 10.60 -20.25
C GLU A 227 3.60 11.54 -19.68
N ASP A 228 2.91 12.29 -20.52
CA ASP A 228 1.81 13.16 -20.13
C ASP A 228 0.49 12.38 -20.15
N HIS A 229 0.46 11.30 -19.34
CA HIS A 229 -0.71 10.46 -19.14
C HIS A 229 -0.62 9.77 -17.77
N CYS A 230 -1.59 8.88 -17.44
CA CYS A 230 -1.63 8.21 -16.16
C CYS A 230 -0.42 7.29 -15.94
N TRP A 231 0.29 7.48 -14.82
CA TRP A 231 1.52 6.76 -14.51
C TRP A 231 1.28 5.45 -13.76
N THR A 232 0.24 5.39 -12.94
CA THR A 232 0.01 4.27 -12.03
C THR A 232 -1.38 3.70 -12.19
N GLY A 233 -1.49 2.38 -12.27
CA GLY A 233 -2.78 1.70 -12.30
C GLY A 233 -3.49 1.79 -10.95
N VAL A 234 -2.86 1.28 -9.90
CA VAL A 234 -3.39 1.27 -8.53
C VAL A 234 -2.34 1.75 -7.53
N SER A 235 -2.70 2.70 -6.67
CA SER A 235 -1.90 3.11 -5.51
C SER A 235 -2.62 2.70 -4.22
N ILE A 236 -1.91 2.00 -3.32
CA ILE A 236 -2.45 1.52 -2.03
C ILE A 236 -1.68 2.18 -0.90
N GLU A 237 -2.38 2.96 -0.06
CA GLU A 237 -1.78 3.75 1.00
C GLU A 237 -2.69 3.82 2.24
N ASN A 238 -2.10 3.84 3.44
CA ASN A 238 -2.85 3.85 4.72
C ASN A 238 -3.92 2.75 4.75
N ALA A 239 -3.55 1.56 4.28
CA ALA A 239 -4.47 0.46 4.06
C ALA A 239 -3.82 -0.88 4.40
N GLU A 240 -4.64 -1.87 4.79
CA GLU A 240 -4.17 -3.22 5.06
C GLU A 240 -5.16 -4.29 4.56
N ASN A 241 -4.68 -5.53 4.42
CA ASN A 241 -5.47 -6.66 3.90
C ASN A 241 -6.14 -6.33 2.56
N CYS A 242 -5.45 -5.59 1.68
CA CYS A 242 -5.96 -5.22 0.37
C CYS A 242 -5.52 -6.23 -0.69
N TRP A 243 -6.21 -6.24 -1.82
CA TRP A 243 -5.80 -7.10 -2.93
C TRP A 243 -6.05 -6.49 -4.30
N VAL A 244 -5.22 -6.93 -5.25
CA VAL A 244 -5.41 -6.72 -6.69
C VAL A 244 -5.24 -8.08 -7.35
N ARG A 245 -6.31 -8.63 -7.95
CA ARG A 245 -6.25 -9.96 -8.56
C ARG A 245 -6.93 -10.03 -9.93
N ARG A 246 -6.34 -10.81 -10.83
CA ARG A 246 -6.86 -11.02 -12.20
C ARG A 246 -7.10 -9.70 -12.92
N VAL A 247 -6.10 -8.80 -12.86
CA VAL A 247 -6.15 -7.48 -13.51
C VAL A 247 -5.10 -7.40 -14.60
N ASN A 248 -5.51 -6.92 -15.77
CA ASN A 248 -4.60 -6.52 -16.83
C ASN A 248 -4.34 -5.02 -16.74
N PHE A 249 -3.09 -4.63 -16.90
CA PHE A 249 -2.63 -3.23 -16.92
C PHE A 249 -2.02 -2.91 -18.28
N LYS A 250 -2.42 -1.80 -18.90
CA LYS A 250 -1.92 -1.39 -20.21
C LYS A 250 -1.47 0.06 -20.22
N HIS A 251 -0.31 0.32 -20.80
CA HIS A 251 0.24 1.62 -21.13
C HIS A 251 0.69 2.49 -19.95
N PHE A 252 0.67 2.03 -18.70
CA PHE A 252 1.13 2.83 -17.57
C PHE A 252 2.62 3.17 -17.67
N ALA A 253 2.97 4.43 -17.43
CA ALA A 253 4.35 4.92 -17.53
C ALA A 253 5.24 4.43 -16.38
N GLY A 254 4.70 4.39 -15.17
CA GLY A 254 5.38 4.03 -13.92
C GLY A 254 5.09 2.60 -13.49
N SER A 255 3.97 2.39 -12.84
CA SER A 255 3.64 1.10 -12.20
C SER A 255 2.21 0.65 -12.46
N ALA A 256 2.02 -0.65 -12.57
CA ALA A 256 0.71 -1.28 -12.53
C ALA A 256 0.11 -1.16 -11.12
N VAL A 257 0.87 -1.55 -10.09
CA VAL A 257 0.48 -1.45 -8.69
C VAL A 257 1.64 -0.89 -7.88
N ILE A 258 1.34 0.12 -7.05
CA ILE A 258 2.24 0.62 -6.01
C ILE A 258 1.60 0.38 -4.64
N VAL A 259 2.32 -0.33 -3.75
CA VAL A 259 1.98 -0.39 -2.33
C VAL A 259 2.91 0.58 -1.60
N GLN A 260 2.34 1.66 -1.10
CA GLN A 260 3.08 2.73 -0.42
C GLN A 260 3.58 2.27 0.96
N ARG A 261 4.48 3.05 1.59
CA ARG A 261 5.12 2.72 2.89
C ARG A 261 4.14 2.40 4.02
N THR A 262 2.94 2.93 3.95
CA THR A 262 1.88 2.75 4.94
C THR A 262 0.87 1.66 4.57
N GLY A 263 1.07 0.99 3.44
CA GLY A 263 0.33 -0.21 3.06
C GLY A 263 0.92 -1.46 3.72
N SER A 264 0.08 -2.42 4.08
CA SER A 264 0.53 -3.71 4.60
C SER A 264 -0.43 -4.85 4.28
N LYS A 265 0.08 -6.08 4.32
CA LYS A 265 -0.69 -7.31 4.07
C LYS A 265 -1.48 -7.23 2.74
N THR A 266 -0.83 -6.75 1.70
CA THR A 266 -1.43 -6.59 0.36
C THR A 266 -1.09 -7.79 -0.50
N THR A 267 -2.07 -8.36 -1.18
CA THR A 267 -1.88 -9.46 -2.13
C THR A 267 -2.08 -8.97 -3.56
N VAL A 268 -1.09 -9.20 -4.41
CA VAL A 268 -1.19 -8.97 -5.87
C VAL A 268 -0.99 -10.30 -6.56
N GLU A 269 -2.05 -10.83 -7.21
CA GLU A 269 -1.99 -12.14 -7.86
C GLU A 269 -2.68 -12.17 -9.23
N ASP A 270 -2.21 -13.02 -10.11
CA ASP A 270 -2.75 -13.20 -11.48
C ASP A 270 -2.89 -11.86 -12.25
N CYS A 271 -1.94 -10.95 -12.06
CA CYS A 271 -1.89 -9.66 -12.72
C CYS A 271 -0.88 -9.65 -13.87
N VAL A 272 -1.21 -8.97 -14.94
CA VAL A 272 -0.34 -8.83 -16.12
C VAL A 272 -0.26 -7.36 -16.50
N SER A 273 0.97 -6.86 -16.73
CA SER A 273 1.19 -5.51 -17.24
C SER A 273 1.90 -5.57 -18.58
N THR A 274 1.36 -4.88 -19.57
CA THR A 274 1.86 -4.89 -20.95
C THR A 274 1.96 -3.48 -21.53
N GLU A 275 2.82 -3.35 -22.52
CA GLU A 275 2.95 -2.17 -23.37
C GLU A 275 3.13 -0.86 -22.57
N PRO A 276 4.11 -0.78 -21.64
CA PRO A 276 4.32 0.44 -20.88
C PRO A 276 4.78 1.58 -21.81
N VAL A 277 4.21 2.77 -21.62
CA VAL A 277 4.50 3.95 -22.44
C VAL A 277 5.24 4.98 -21.60
N SER A 278 6.56 5.04 -21.78
CA SER A 278 7.45 6.01 -21.13
C SER A 278 8.88 5.84 -21.63
N GLU A 279 9.79 6.70 -21.19
CA GLU A 279 11.23 6.43 -21.24
C GLU A 279 11.60 5.23 -20.34
N ILE A 280 12.81 4.70 -20.52
CA ILE A 280 13.37 3.65 -19.67
C ILE A 280 14.31 4.31 -18.66
N GLY A 281 14.14 3.98 -17.37
CA GLY A 281 14.98 4.49 -16.29
C GLY A 281 14.26 5.42 -15.33
N GLY A 282 14.96 5.87 -14.30
CA GLY A 282 14.36 6.57 -13.18
C GLY A 282 13.31 5.68 -12.47
N MET A 283 12.20 6.25 -12.08
CA MET A 283 11.10 5.51 -11.44
C MET A 283 10.06 4.95 -12.43
N ARG A 284 10.41 4.91 -13.72
CA ARG A 284 9.53 4.41 -14.77
C ARG A 284 9.60 2.91 -14.89
N ARG A 285 8.50 2.29 -15.31
CA ARG A 285 8.38 0.85 -15.59
C ARG A 285 8.72 -0.05 -14.40
N SER A 286 8.54 0.44 -13.18
CA SER A 286 8.60 -0.36 -11.96
C SER A 286 7.25 -1.05 -11.77
N THR A 287 6.98 -2.08 -12.57
CA THR A 287 5.65 -2.63 -12.82
C THR A 287 4.86 -2.97 -11.55
N PHE A 288 5.44 -3.77 -10.65
CA PHE A 288 4.87 -4.07 -9.35
C PHE A 288 5.83 -3.59 -8.29
N TYR A 289 5.52 -2.47 -7.66
CA TYR A 289 6.39 -1.78 -6.75
C TYR A 289 5.82 -1.76 -5.33
N THR A 290 6.59 -2.23 -4.38
CA THR A 290 6.19 -2.19 -2.96
C THR A 290 7.24 -1.48 -2.11
N MET A 291 6.76 -0.54 -1.31
CA MET A 291 7.44 0.02 -0.14
C MET A 291 6.72 -0.43 1.14
N GLY A 292 5.60 -1.14 0.98
CA GLY A 292 4.77 -1.63 2.07
C GLY A 292 5.36 -2.84 2.78
N GLN A 293 4.61 -3.38 3.70
CA GLN A 293 5.04 -4.49 4.53
C GLN A 293 4.13 -5.70 4.38
N GLN A 294 4.73 -6.89 4.41
CA GLN A 294 3.98 -8.15 4.27
C GLN A 294 3.15 -8.17 2.96
N THR A 295 3.77 -7.72 1.87
CA THR A 295 3.15 -7.67 0.53
C THR A 295 3.61 -8.86 -0.29
#